data_8fd178419d859db7165cc1ebbea34fff
#
_entry.id   8fd178419d859db7165cc1ebbea34fff
#
_cell.length_a   1.000
_cell.length_b   1.000
_cell.length_c   1.000
_cell.angle_alpha   90.00
_cell.angle_beta   90.00
_cell.angle_gamma   90.00
#
_symmetry.space_group_name_H-M   'P 1'
#
loop_
_entity.id
_entity.type
_entity.pdbx_description
1 polymer ?
#
loop_
_entity_poly.entity_id
_entity_poly.type
_entity_poly.pdbx_seq_one_letter_code
_entity_poly.pdbx_strand_id
1 'polypeptide(L)'
;MKQLELRYVAHVTVLTDCLLESHQTTAPSIRALVDELDSKYAGFREMFVNPTTETLNLNAMIYYGAPGEVPVSVIDLGHPIGDGGTVTFW
;
A
#
# COMPACT_ATOMS: atom_id res chain seq x y z
N MET A 1 16.44 1.51 6.82
CA MET A 1 15.03 1.91 6.68
C MET A 1 14.77 2.27 5.24
N LYS A 2 13.60 1.89 4.74
CA LYS A 2 13.21 2.16 3.35
C LYS A 2 12.43 3.45 3.27
N GLN A 3 12.65 4.20 2.18
CA GLN A 3 11.87 5.39 1.87
C GLN A 3 10.95 5.05 0.70
N LEU A 4 9.65 5.22 0.90
CA LEU A 4 8.64 4.94 -0.13
C LEU A 4 7.86 6.20 -0.46
N GLU A 5 7.41 6.29 -1.72
CA GLU A 5 6.39 7.24 -2.10
C GLU A 5 5.06 6.50 -2.10
N LEU A 6 4.09 6.98 -1.33
CA LEU A 6 2.76 6.40 -1.28
C LEU A 6 1.80 7.33 -2.01
N ARG A 7 0.96 6.75 -2.87
CA ARG A 7 -0.05 7.47 -3.64
C ARG A 7 -1.43 6.92 -3.29
N TYR A 8 -2.34 7.81 -2.97
CA TYR A 8 -3.70 7.46 -2.60
C TYR A 8 -4.65 8.03 -3.64
N VAL A 9 -5.55 7.19 -4.16
CA VAL A 9 -6.44 7.56 -5.26
C VAL A 9 -7.88 7.27 -4.86
N ALA A 10 -8.81 8.02 -5.45
CA ALA A 10 -10.24 7.86 -5.27
C ALA A 10 -10.64 7.99 -3.78
N HIS A 11 -11.53 7.13 -3.29
CA HIS A 11 -12.03 7.25 -1.93
C HIS A 11 -11.03 6.87 -0.84
N VAL A 12 -9.87 6.32 -1.20
CA VAL A 12 -8.78 6.10 -0.22
C VAL A 12 -8.36 7.45 0.38
N THR A 13 -8.44 8.52 -0.40
CA THR A 13 -8.08 9.86 0.05
C THR A 13 -8.98 10.38 1.17
N VAL A 14 -10.20 9.85 1.29
CA VAL A 14 -11.10 10.20 2.39
C VAL A 14 -10.51 9.75 3.72
N LEU A 15 -9.82 8.61 3.73
CA LEU A 15 -9.20 8.07 4.93
C LEU A 15 -7.85 8.73 5.23
N THR A 16 -7.04 8.97 4.20
CA THR A 16 -5.68 9.48 4.38
C THR A 16 -5.59 11.00 4.41
N ASP A 17 -6.57 11.68 3.82
CA ASP A 17 -6.61 13.14 3.68
C ASP A 17 -5.40 13.70 2.93
N CYS A 18 -4.81 12.90 2.06
CA CYS A 18 -3.71 13.35 1.19
C CYS A 18 -3.63 12.46 -0.05
N LEU A 19 -3.04 13.00 -1.13
CA LEU A 19 -2.84 12.26 -2.39
C LEU A 19 -1.47 11.62 -2.46
N LEU A 20 -0.49 12.19 -1.80
CA LEU A 20 0.90 11.75 -1.83
C LEU A 20 1.47 11.82 -0.43
N GLU A 21 2.32 10.86 -0.11
CA GLU A 21 2.99 10.82 1.17
C GLU A 21 4.35 10.17 1.02
N SER A 22 5.38 10.79 1.60
CA SER A 22 6.68 10.14 1.79
C SER A 22 6.61 9.35 3.08
N HIS A 23 6.98 8.09 3.03
CA HIS A 23 6.84 7.17 4.16
C HIS A 23 8.12 6.37 4.38
N GLN A 24 8.62 6.39 5.60
CA GLN A 24 9.75 5.57 6.00
C GLN A 24 9.24 4.31 6.68
N THR A 25 9.78 3.17 6.30
CA THR A 25 9.30 1.89 6.81
C THR A 25 10.40 0.83 6.83
N THR A 26 10.26 -0.14 7.72
CA THR A 26 11.05 -1.36 7.71
C THR A 26 10.23 -2.55 7.19
N ALA A 27 8.99 -2.30 6.76
CA ALA A 27 8.10 -3.35 6.27
C ALA A 27 8.73 -4.11 5.09
N PRO A 28 8.75 -5.43 5.13
CA PRO A 28 9.36 -6.24 4.05
C PRO A 28 8.42 -6.48 2.87
N SER A 29 7.12 -6.27 3.04
CA SER A 29 6.11 -6.64 2.05
C SER A 29 4.95 -5.67 2.05
N ILE A 30 4.11 -5.77 1.02
CA ILE A 30 2.87 -4.98 0.93
C ILE A 30 1.95 -5.26 2.13
N ARG A 31 1.82 -6.53 2.55
CA ARG A 31 0.99 -6.88 3.72
C ARG A 31 1.45 -6.13 4.97
N ALA A 32 2.74 -6.15 5.24
CA ALA A 32 3.31 -5.48 6.41
C ALA A 32 3.13 -3.97 6.32
N LEU A 33 3.25 -3.40 5.11
CA LEU A 33 3.02 -1.99 4.88
C LEU A 33 1.56 -1.60 5.15
N VAL A 34 0.61 -2.41 4.69
CA VAL A 34 -0.82 -2.17 4.93
C VAL A 34 -1.12 -2.22 6.42
N ASP A 35 -0.56 -3.17 7.15
CA ASP A 35 -0.74 -3.24 8.60
C ASP A 35 -0.18 -2.00 9.30
N GLU A 36 0.97 -1.51 8.84
CA GLU A 36 1.59 -0.30 9.38
C GLU A 36 0.72 0.93 9.10
N LEU A 37 0.19 1.05 7.90
CA LEU A 37 -0.69 2.15 7.53
C LEU A 37 -2.03 2.09 8.26
N ASP A 38 -2.50 0.91 8.62
CA ASP A 38 -3.71 0.75 9.43
C ASP A 38 -3.54 1.37 10.81
N SER A 39 -2.34 1.30 11.37
CA SER A 39 -2.02 1.95 12.65
C SER A 39 -2.04 3.47 12.53
N LYS A 40 -1.75 4.01 11.36
CA LYS A 40 -1.74 5.45 11.10
C LYS A 40 -3.12 5.95 10.67
N TYR A 41 -3.82 5.16 9.85
CA TYR A 41 -5.14 5.48 9.32
C TYR A 41 -6.09 4.34 9.66
N ALA A 42 -6.81 4.47 10.76
CA ALA A 42 -7.71 3.42 11.25
C ALA A 42 -8.71 3.02 10.16
N GLY A 43 -8.80 1.72 9.87
CA GLY A 43 -9.65 1.19 8.80
C GLY A 43 -8.95 1.00 7.46
N PHE A 44 -7.68 1.39 7.34
CA PHE A 44 -6.93 1.26 6.09
C PHE A 44 -6.84 -0.20 5.64
N ARG A 45 -6.52 -1.10 6.57
CA ARG A 45 -6.41 -2.52 6.25
C ARG A 45 -7.71 -3.09 5.71
N GLU A 46 -8.84 -2.70 6.27
CA GLU A 46 -10.16 -3.20 5.86
C GLU A 46 -10.50 -2.81 4.43
N MET A 47 -9.93 -1.74 3.90
CA MET A 47 -10.15 -1.33 2.52
C MET A 47 -9.45 -2.25 1.53
N PHE A 48 -8.34 -2.87 1.93
CA PHE A 48 -7.48 -3.60 1.01
C PHE A 48 -7.38 -5.09 1.29
N VAL A 49 -7.64 -5.54 2.51
CA VAL A 49 -7.47 -6.94 2.89
C VAL A 49 -8.79 -7.54 3.33
N ASN A 50 -9.17 -8.63 2.69
CA ASN A 50 -10.34 -9.40 3.08
C ASN A 50 -10.04 -10.10 4.42
N PRO A 51 -10.82 -9.85 5.48
CA PRO A 51 -10.51 -10.39 6.80
C PRO A 51 -10.68 -11.91 6.90
N THR A 52 -11.45 -12.50 6.01
CA THR A 52 -11.70 -13.95 6.00
C THR A 52 -10.58 -14.72 5.30
N THR A 53 -10.17 -14.24 4.11
CA THR A 53 -9.17 -14.92 3.28
C THR A 53 -7.77 -14.35 3.47
N GLU A 54 -7.66 -13.16 4.04
CA GLU A 54 -6.43 -12.39 4.19
C GLU A 54 -5.71 -12.13 2.86
N THR A 55 -6.50 -12.02 1.80
CA THR A 55 -6.03 -11.68 0.46
C THR A 55 -6.57 -10.31 0.08
N LEU A 56 -6.06 -9.76 -1.04
CA LEU A 56 -6.51 -8.47 -1.54
C LEU A 56 -8.02 -8.50 -1.83
N ASN A 57 -8.73 -7.47 -1.38
CA ASN A 57 -10.15 -7.31 -1.67
C ASN A 57 -10.40 -7.20 -3.17
N LEU A 58 -11.51 -7.75 -3.64
CA LEU A 58 -11.85 -7.77 -5.06
C LEU A 58 -12.00 -6.37 -5.66
N ASN A 59 -12.43 -5.40 -4.85
CA ASN A 59 -12.66 -4.03 -5.32
C ASN A 59 -11.48 -3.11 -5.08
N ALA A 60 -10.39 -3.63 -4.53
CA ALA A 60 -9.20 -2.85 -4.22
C ALA A 60 -8.09 -3.14 -5.22
N MET A 61 -7.26 -2.13 -5.46
CA MET A 61 -6.09 -2.28 -6.33
C MET A 61 -4.89 -1.66 -5.64
N ILE A 62 -3.75 -2.38 -5.71
CA ILE A 62 -2.48 -1.89 -5.22
C ILE A 62 -1.47 -2.06 -6.35
N TYR A 63 -0.73 -0.99 -6.64
CA TYR A 63 0.33 -1.02 -7.65
C TYR A 63 1.67 -0.74 -6.98
N TYR A 64 2.68 -1.48 -7.37
CA TYR A 64 4.04 -1.26 -6.86
C TYR A 64 5.00 -1.09 -8.03
N GLY A 65 5.85 -0.07 -7.95
CA GLY A 65 6.94 0.17 -8.89
C GLY A 65 8.25 0.37 -8.15
N ALA A 66 9.28 -0.40 -8.51
CA ALA A 66 10.63 -0.14 -8.05
C ALA A 66 11.14 1.14 -8.72
N PRO A 67 12.21 1.78 -8.17
CA PRO A 67 12.73 3.01 -8.77
C PRO A 67 13.06 2.83 -10.24
N GLY A 68 12.51 3.71 -11.09
CA GLY A 68 12.73 3.68 -12.52
C GLY A 68 11.95 2.62 -13.28
N GLU A 69 11.10 1.87 -12.61
CA GLU A 69 10.29 0.82 -13.24
C GLU A 69 8.84 1.24 -13.34
N VAL A 70 8.13 0.64 -14.31
CA VAL A 70 6.70 0.84 -14.48
C VAL A 70 5.97 0.11 -13.35
N PRO A 71 5.02 0.76 -12.66
CA PRO A 71 4.23 0.10 -11.62
C PRO A 71 3.44 -1.10 -12.17
N VAL A 72 3.40 -2.17 -11.40
CA VAL A 72 2.64 -3.37 -11.72
C VAL A 72 1.61 -3.65 -10.65
N SER A 73 0.50 -4.28 -11.04
CA SER A 73 -0.55 -4.66 -10.12
C SER A 73 -0.05 -5.72 -9.14
N VAL A 74 -0.29 -5.49 -7.85
CA VAL A 74 0.07 -6.43 -6.79
C VAL A 74 -1.16 -7.28 -6.47
N ILE A 75 -1.05 -8.57 -6.72
CA ILE A 75 -2.11 -9.53 -6.41
C ILE A 75 -1.79 -10.26 -5.10
N ASP A 76 -0.53 -10.63 -4.93
CA ASP A 76 -0.05 -11.30 -3.72
C ASP A 76 0.42 -10.25 -2.71
N LEU A 77 -0.24 -10.19 -1.56
CA LEU A 77 0.10 -9.25 -0.49
C LEU A 77 1.48 -9.52 0.12
N GLY A 78 2.05 -10.70 -0.13
CA GLY A 78 3.43 -11.00 0.25
C GLY A 78 4.47 -10.38 -0.65
N HIS A 79 4.07 -9.64 -1.69
CA HIS A 79 5.00 -9.00 -2.63
C HIS A 79 6.01 -8.13 -1.88
N PRO A 80 7.32 -8.32 -2.14
CA PRO A 80 8.36 -7.54 -1.46
C PRO A 80 8.37 -6.08 -1.93
N ILE A 81 8.79 -5.20 -1.04
CA ILE A 81 8.95 -3.77 -1.34
C ILE A 81 10.38 -3.36 -1.04
N GLY A 82 10.94 -2.49 -1.88
CA GLY A 82 12.31 -2.02 -1.76
C GLY A 82 12.39 -0.52 -1.57
N ASP A 83 13.55 -0.07 -1.14
CA ASP A 83 13.84 1.35 -0.93
C ASP A 83 13.68 2.15 -2.23
N GLY A 84 13.06 3.31 -2.13
CA GLY A 84 12.83 4.20 -3.26
C GLY A 84 11.63 3.84 -4.12
N GLY A 85 10.89 2.79 -3.76
CA GLY A 85 9.72 2.34 -4.52
C GLY A 85 8.52 3.25 -4.35
N THR A 86 7.54 3.08 -5.25
CA THR A 86 6.26 3.78 -5.21
C THR A 86 5.14 2.76 -5.07
N VAL A 87 4.24 2.99 -4.12
CA VAL A 87 3.06 2.16 -3.91
C VAL A 87 1.81 3.02 -4.11
N THR A 88 0.92 2.58 -4.98
CA THR A 88 -0.33 3.29 -5.26
C THR A 88 -1.49 2.46 -4.74
N PHE A 89 -2.36 3.09 -3.96
CA PHE A 89 -3.55 2.46 -3.38
C PHE A 89 -4.80 3.05 -4.01
N TRP A 90 -5.62 2.17 -4.55
CA TRP A 90 -6.92 2.53 -5.15
C TRP A 90 -8.07 2.03 -4.32
#